data_11617e6ff5cbc8750e7ace240231a777
#
_entry.id   11617e6ff5cbc8750e7ace240231a777
#
_cell.length_a   1.000
_cell.length_b   1.000
_cell.length_c   1.000
_cell.angle_alpha   90.00
_cell.angle_beta   90.00
_cell.angle_gamma   90.00
#
_symmetry.space_group_name_H-M   'P 1'
#
loop_
_entity.id
_entity.type
_entity.pdbx_description
1 polymer ?
#
loop_
_entity_poly.entity_id
_entity_poly.type
_entity_poly.pdbx_seq_one_letter_code
_entity_poly.pdbx_strand_id
1 'polypeptide(L)'
;MCIRDSNLGIDWQNEIQPLLDPNRVAVFAGPAIGQLDEKGLGGLMQSRLQNKRASSKHLSMSLIEMSADFINAYILGSVGKSGQVAGACATFFYNLNAATNLIKSNEIDFAVIGSAEAPINPEVTDGFFATTGIADDKKIIAMQERHGEMTDTVDFSKACRPFGDNCGLVLGESSQFAIVTSLEFAVKIGADILCAVPDVFINSDGIKKSISSPGIGNYITMAQAFSKYKKDHSENKETCVIAHGTGTFQNRSTESDVLSKCATSLNMSNLKVTGLKGYLGHTMGPAGGDQLSCALGIFCHGIIPGLTSTPKLADDVVTENLNFCMQNEDINIQDLDAFFLNAKGFGGNNATASIYNPVSYTHLTLPTICSV
;
A
#
# COMPACT_ATOMS: atom_id res chain seq x y z
N MET A 1 -10.68 3.25 -3.53
CA MET A 1 -12.00 3.72 -3.93
C MET A 1 -11.85 5.09 -4.55
N CYS A 2 -11.93 5.22 -5.87
CA CYS A 2 -12.43 6.48 -6.38
C CYS A 2 -13.90 6.49 -6.02
N ILE A 3 -14.32 7.23 -4.99
CA ILE A 3 -15.70 7.68 -4.88
C ILE A 3 -15.90 8.65 -6.05
N ARG A 4 -16.34 8.15 -7.17
CA ARG A 4 -17.10 8.92 -8.15
C ARG A 4 -18.58 8.83 -7.78
N ASP A 5 -18.88 9.03 -6.53
CA ASP A 5 -20.23 8.91 -6.01
C ASP A 5 -21.13 10.05 -6.46
N SER A 6 -20.57 11.24 -6.66
CA SER A 6 -21.36 12.42 -7.06
C SER A 6 -22.02 12.32 -8.44
N ASN A 7 -21.63 11.35 -9.28
CA ASN A 7 -22.18 11.19 -10.64
C ASN A 7 -22.91 9.87 -10.88
N LEU A 8 -22.88 8.91 -9.96
CA LEU A 8 -23.54 7.62 -10.14
C LEU A 8 -24.94 7.58 -9.50
N GLY A 9 -25.31 8.59 -8.71
CA GLY A 9 -26.66 8.71 -8.14
C GLY A 9 -27.03 7.61 -7.14
N ILE A 10 -26.07 6.82 -6.64
CA ILE A 10 -26.34 5.77 -5.66
C ILE A 10 -26.51 6.42 -4.29
N ASP A 11 -27.69 6.25 -3.73
CA ASP A 11 -28.01 6.67 -2.38
C ASP A 11 -27.65 5.53 -1.40
N TRP A 12 -26.47 5.64 -0.78
CA TRP A 12 -26.00 4.66 0.21
C TRP A 12 -27.06 4.33 1.26
N GLN A 13 -27.70 5.35 1.82
CA GLN A 13 -28.66 5.17 2.92
C GLN A 13 -29.93 4.47 2.49
N ASN A 14 -30.40 4.74 1.29
CA ASN A 14 -31.66 4.20 0.81
C ASN A 14 -31.53 2.96 -0.07
N GLU A 15 -30.39 2.77 -0.73
CA GLU A 15 -30.22 1.69 -1.71
C GLU A 15 -29.33 0.55 -1.18
N ILE A 16 -28.20 0.84 -0.55
CA ILE A 16 -27.24 -0.19 -0.14
C ILE A 16 -27.38 -0.57 1.33
N GLN A 17 -27.46 0.41 2.23
CA GLN A 17 -27.54 0.17 3.67
C GLN A 17 -28.70 -0.77 4.07
N PRO A 18 -29.91 -0.68 3.49
CA PRO A 18 -31.00 -1.60 3.82
C PRO A 18 -30.77 -3.05 3.41
N LEU A 19 -29.81 -3.32 2.52
CA LEU A 19 -29.46 -4.66 2.05
C LEU A 19 -28.43 -5.35 2.96
N LEU A 20 -27.78 -4.59 3.85
CA LEU A 20 -26.74 -5.05 4.76
C LEU A 20 -27.34 -5.41 6.14
N ASP A 21 -26.85 -6.50 6.72
CA ASP A 21 -26.96 -6.69 8.17
C ASP A 21 -25.92 -5.79 8.86
N PRO A 22 -26.33 -4.81 9.70
CA PRO A 22 -25.41 -3.89 10.36
C PRO A 22 -24.33 -4.58 11.20
N ASN A 23 -24.57 -5.82 11.65
CA ASN A 23 -23.58 -6.61 12.40
C ASN A 23 -22.52 -7.24 11.47
N ARG A 24 -22.83 -7.39 10.18
CA ARG A 24 -21.94 -8.02 9.18
C ARG A 24 -21.18 -6.99 8.34
N VAL A 25 -21.06 -5.77 8.84
CA VAL A 25 -20.26 -4.68 8.27
C VAL A 25 -19.03 -4.44 9.13
N ALA A 26 -17.89 -4.20 8.50
CA ALA A 26 -16.69 -3.81 9.23
C ALA A 26 -16.04 -2.54 8.65
N VAL A 27 -15.29 -1.83 9.50
CA VAL A 27 -14.45 -0.70 9.09
C VAL A 27 -13.06 -0.89 9.71
N PHE A 28 -12.04 -1.04 8.87
CA PHE A 28 -10.65 -1.12 9.31
C PHE A 28 -9.85 -0.01 8.63
N ALA A 29 -9.61 1.08 9.32
CA ALA A 29 -8.91 2.22 8.76
C ALA A 29 -8.14 3.03 9.79
N GLY A 30 -6.99 3.55 9.36
CA GLY A 30 -6.16 4.44 10.17
C GLY A 30 -4.76 4.64 9.58
N PRO A 31 -3.98 5.62 10.10
CA PRO A 31 -2.61 5.91 9.68
C PRO A 31 -1.60 4.88 10.22
N ALA A 32 -0.37 4.96 9.74
CA ALA A 32 0.77 4.24 10.34
C ALA A 32 1.25 4.91 11.64
N ILE A 33 1.16 6.24 11.68
CA ILE A 33 1.51 7.09 12.81
C ILE A 33 0.29 7.93 13.12
N GLY A 34 -0.06 8.11 14.37
CA GLY A 34 -1.16 9.02 14.75
C GLY A 34 -0.86 10.47 14.37
N GLN A 35 -1.85 11.35 14.45
CA GLN A 35 -1.66 12.76 14.12
C GLN A 35 -0.80 13.45 15.19
N LEU A 36 0.46 13.74 14.86
CA LEU A 36 1.46 14.29 15.76
C LEU A 36 1.61 15.81 15.67
N ASP A 37 1.07 16.44 14.65
CA ASP A 37 1.15 17.87 14.40
C ASP A 37 0.31 18.70 15.43
N GLU A 38 0.23 20.01 15.19
CA GLU A 38 -0.49 20.96 16.05
C GLU A 38 -1.98 20.64 16.25
N LYS A 39 -2.61 19.88 15.37
CA LYS A 39 -4.03 19.50 15.44
C LYS A 39 -4.26 18.25 16.30
N GLY A 40 -3.23 17.42 16.45
CA GLY A 40 -3.25 16.20 17.23
C GLY A 40 -2.45 16.31 18.53
N LEU A 41 -1.67 15.29 18.83
CA LEU A 41 -0.89 15.17 20.06
C LEU A 41 0.16 16.26 20.19
N GLY A 42 0.78 16.70 19.09
CA GLY A 42 1.72 17.82 19.07
C GLY A 42 1.08 19.12 19.57
N GLY A 43 -0.14 19.43 19.14
CA GLY A 43 -0.88 20.60 19.62
C GLY A 43 -1.24 20.55 21.10
N LEU A 44 -1.50 19.35 21.64
CA LEU A 44 -1.68 19.16 23.08
C LEU A 44 -0.42 19.55 23.86
N MET A 45 0.74 19.06 23.40
CA MET A 45 2.02 19.36 24.04
C MET A 45 2.39 20.85 23.91
N GLN A 46 2.23 21.43 22.74
CA GLN A 46 2.48 22.86 22.49
C GLN A 46 1.59 23.75 23.36
N SER A 47 0.29 23.43 23.45
CA SER A 47 -0.65 24.15 24.34
C SER A 47 -0.18 24.14 25.80
N ARG A 48 0.29 22.97 26.25
CA ARG A 48 0.81 22.82 27.62
C ARG A 48 2.09 23.63 27.84
N LEU A 49 3.02 23.60 26.91
CA LEU A 49 4.26 24.40 27.01
C LEU A 49 3.99 25.91 27.00
N GLN A 50 2.95 26.35 26.31
CA GLN A 50 2.55 27.75 26.23
C GLN A 50 1.57 28.17 27.35
N ASN A 51 1.31 27.33 28.34
CA ASN A 51 0.31 27.54 29.40
C ASN A 51 -1.10 27.85 28.83
N LYS A 52 -1.43 27.33 27.66
CA LYS A 52 -2.76 27.43 27.05
C LYS A 52 -3.63 26.25 27.45
N ARG A 53 -4.94 26.44 27.43
CA ARG A 53 -5.88 25.34 27.62
C ARG A 53 -5.78 24.32 26.52
N ALA A 54 -5.54 23.05 26.84
CA ALA A 54 -5.61 21.97 25.93
C ALA A 54 -7.06 21.70 25.45
N SER A 55 -7.24 21.34 24.21
CA SER A 55 -8.52 20.90 23.69
C SER A 55 -8.63 19.37 23.74
N SER A 56 -9.81 18.86 24.12
CA SER A 56 -10.09 17.42 24.06
C SER A 56 -9.98 16.85 22.63
N LYS A 57 -10.15 17.70 21.61
CA LYS A 57 -9.97 17.32 20.20
C LYS A 57 -8.56 16.82 19.90
N HIS A 58 -7.54 17.35 20.56
CA HIS A 58 -6.16 16.92 20.36
C HIS A 58 -5.97 15.44 20.68
N LEU A 59 -6.65 14.92 21.72
CA LEU A 59 -6.59 13.51 22.06
C LEU A 59 -7.32 12.66 21.02
N SER A 60 -8.56 13.00 20.71
CA SER A 60 -9.37 12.24 19.73
C SER A 60 -8.70 12.17 18.36
N MET A 61 -8.16 13.30 17.87
CA MET A 61 -7.47 13.36 16.59
C MET A 61 -6.16 12.55 16.55
N SER A 62 -5.64 12.16 17.72
CA SER A 62 -4.39 11.38 17.81
C SER A 62 -4.61 9.86 17.87
N LEU A 63 -5.86 9.42 18.01
CA LEU A 63 -6.18 7.99 18.01
C LEU A 63 -5.99 7.43 16.59
N ILE A 64 -5.26 6.32 16.50
CA ILE A 64 -4.93 5.72 15.20
C ILE A 64 -6.14 5.12 14.49
N GLU A 65 -7.18 4.74 15.23
CA GLU A 65 -8.45 4.22 14.69
C GLU A 65 -9.45 5.32 14.31
N MET A 66 -9.14 6.58 14.51
CA MET A 66 -10.09 7.70 14.33
C MET A 66 -10.72 7.73 12.94
N SER A 67 -9.97 7.33 11.89
CA SER A 67 -10.52 7.27 10.53
C SER A 67 -11.64 6.23 10.42
N ALA A 68 -11.48 5.07 11.06
CA ALA A 68 -12.53 4.04 11.09
C ALA A 68 -13.76 4.53 11.89
N ASP A 69 -13.53 5.11 13.04
CA ASP A 69 -14.60 5.63 13.91
C ASP A 69 -15.40 6.74 13.21
N PHE A 70 -14.72 7.65 12.51
CA PHE A 70 -15.36 8.70 11.74
C PHE A 70 -16.25 8.13 10.63
N ILE A 71 -15.72 7.18 9.83
CA ILE A 71 -16.48 6.55 8.74
C ILE A 71 -17.69 5.82 9.31
N ASN A 72 -17.50 5.08 10.39
CA ASN A 72 -18.61 4.34 10.99
C ASN A 72 -19.67 5.27 11.59
N ALA A 73 -19.26 6.30 12.34
CA ALA A 73 -20.18 7.18 13.04
C ALA A 73 -20.96 8.11 12.10
N TYR A 74 -20.37 8.56 11.00
CA TYR A 74 -20.95 9.62 10.16
C TYR A 74 -21.38 9.16 8.77
N ILE A 75 -20.94 7.98 8.31
CA ILE A 75 -21.25 7.49 6.97
C ILE A 75 -22.03 6.18 7.03
N LEU A 76 -21.49 5.14 7.68
CA LEU A 76 -22.08 3.81 7.63
C LEU A 76 -23.15 3.56 8.69
N GLY A 77 -22.94 4.04 9.93
CA GLY A 77 -23.85 3.79 11.04
C GLY A 77 -24.00 2.31 11.42
N SER A 78 -22.98 1.48 11.16
CA SER A 78 -23.01 0.06 11.47
C SER A 78 -22.72 -0.22 12.95
N VAL A 79 -23.16 -1.36 13.43
CA VAL A 79 -22.88 -1.88 14.78
C VAL A 79 -21.90 -3.06 14.75
N GLY A 80 -21.32 -3.33 13.58
CA GLY A 80 -20.33 -4.37 13.38
C GLY A 80 -18.94 -4.01 13.90
N LYS A 81 -17.90 -4.55 13.27
CA LYS A 81 -16.52 -4.41 13.73
C LYS A 81 -15.92 -3.09 13.24
N SER A 82 -15.29 -2.31 14.13
CA SER A 82 -14.56 -1.09 13.79
C SER A 82 -13.19 -1.09 14.47
N GLY A 83 -12.19 -0.51 13.80
CA GLY A 83 -10.85 -0.33 14.36
C GLY A 83 -9.76 -0.23 13.31
N GLN A 84 -8.54 -0.57 13.72
CA GLN A 84 -7.37 -0.59 12.85
C GLN A 84 -6.43 -1.73 13.24
N VAL A 85 -5.76 -2.31 12.24
CA VAL A 85 -4.60 -3.19 12.43
C VAL A 85 -3.36 -2.46 11.90
N ALA A 86 -2.50 -2.00 12.79
CA ALA A 86 -1.32 -1.24 12.43
C ALA A 86 -0.17 -2.15 11.99
N GLY A 87 0.49 -1.79 10.89
CA GLY A 87 1.66 -2.48 10.34
C GLY A 87 2.71 -1.49 9.83
N ALA A 88 2.81 -0.31 10.42
CA ALA A 88 3.62 0.81 9.93
C ALA A 88 3.33 1.06 8.44
N CYS A 89 4.34 1.10 7.57
CA CYS A 89 4.15 1.34 6.13
C CYS A 89 3.32 0.24 5.40
N ALA A 90 3.01 -0.88 6.07
CA ALA A 90 2.16 -1.94 5.55
C ALA A 90 0.71 -1.88 6.08
N THR A 91 0.34 -0.84 6.82
CA THR A 91 -0.95 -0.71 7.52
C THR A 91 -2.16 -0.95 6.60
N PHE A 92 -2.17 -0.40 5.39
CA PHE A 92 -3.27 -0.63 4.45
C PHE A 92 -3.51 -2.12 4.20
N PHE A 93 -2.45 -2.91 3.99
CA PHE A 93 -2.58 -4.36 3.75
C PHE A 93 -2.91 -5.13 5.03
N TYR A 94 -2.54 -4.64 6.19
CA TYR A 94 -2.97 -5.22 7.47
C TYR A 94 -4.49 -5.06 7.65
N ASN A 95 -5.03 -3.88 7.35
CA ASN A 95 -6.47 -3.64 7.34
C ASN A 95 -7.18 -4.49 6.27
N LEU A 96 -6.61 -4.60 5.07
CA LEU A 96 -7.13 -5.46 4.01
C LEU A 96 -7.13 -6.95 4.42
N ASN A 97 -6.06 -7.44 5.07
CA ASN A 97 -5.99 -8.80 5.59
C ASN A 97 -7.08 -9.08 6.63
N ALA A 98 -7.29 -8.15 7.58
CA ALA A 98 -8.32 -8.29 8.59
C ALA A 98 -9.71 -8.44 7.95
N ALA A 99 -10.05 -7.57 7.00
CA ALA A 99 -11.33 -7.61 6.30
C ALA A 99 -11.49 -8.89 5.46
N THR A 100 -10.49 -9.25 4.67
CA THR A 100 -10.58 -10.44 3.79
C THR A 100 -10.70 -11.74 4.59
N ASN A 101 -10.04 -11.86 5.75
CA ASN A 101 -10.17 -13.02 6.61
C ASN A 101 -11.57 -13.14 7.21
N LEU A 102 -12.18 -12.04 7.63
CA LEU A 102 -13.55 -12.03 8.16
C LEU A 102 -14.60 -12.34 7.07
N ILE A 103 -14.38 -11.90 5.84
CA ILE A 103 -15.23 -12.26 4.70
C ILE A 103 -15.10 -13.76 4.40
N LYS A 104 -13.87 -14.28 4.34
CA LYS A 104 -13.60 -15.71 4.09
C LYS A 104 -14.17 -16.61 5.18
N SER A 105 -14.16 -16.18 6.44
CA SER A 105 -14.78 -16.91 7.55
C SER A 105 -16.30 -16.72 7.62
N ASN A 106 -16.89 -15.99 6.67
CA ASN A 106 -18.32 -15.68 6.64
C ASN A 106 -18.83 -14.94 7.88
N GLU A 107 -17.97 -14.14 8.52
CA GLU A 107 -18.36 -13.30 9.66
C GLU A 107 -18.94 -11.95 9.23
N ILE A 108 -18.46 -11.41 8.08
CA ILE A 108 -18.95 -10.16 7.50
C ILE A 108 -19.17 -10.33 5.99
N ASP A 109 -20.02 -9.48 5.41
CA ASP A 109 -20.28 -9.41 3.98
C ASP A 109 -19.63 -8.20 3.32
N PHE A 110 -19.39 -7.14 4.11
CA PHE A 110 -18.97 -5.85 3.62
C PHE A 110 -17.96 -5.20 4.57
N ALA A 111 -16.90 -4.65 4.02
CA ALA A 111 -15.94 -3.88 4.78
C ALA A 111 -15.49 -2.63 4.03
N VAL A 112 -15.34 -1.53 4.75
CA VAL A 112 -14.54 -0.39 4.32
C VAL A 112 -13.15 -0.54 4.93
N ILE A 113 -12.14 -0.57 4.09
CA ILE A 113 -10.74 -0.60 4.55
C ILE A 113 -10.02 0.64 4.06
N GLY A 114 -9.04 1.12 4.81
CA GLY A 114 -8.29 2.27 4.34
C GLY A 114 -7.17 2.73 5.23
N SER A 115 -6.51 3.76 4.75
CA SER A 115 -5.51 4.52 5.49
C SER A 115 -5.45 5.92 4.92
N ALA A 116 -5.31 6.90 5.80
CA ALA A 116 -5.10 8.30 5.44
C ALA A 116 -4.00 8.85 6.33
N GLU A 117 -3.00 9.47 5.74
CA GLU A 117 -1.85 9.99 6.47
C GLU A 117 -1.25 11.20 5.78
N ALA A 118 -0.91 12.22 6.57
CA ALA A 118 -0.22 13.43 6.15
C ALA A 118 1.06 13.59 7.00
N PRO A 119 2.13 12.85 6.67
CA PRO A 119 3.34 12.80 7.48
C PRO A 119 4.30 13.95 7.21
N ILE A 120 3.98 14.87 6.29
CA ILE A 120 4.84 16.02 5.96
C ILE A 120 4.60 17.14 7.01
N ASN A 121 5.06 16.88 8.22
CA ASN A 121 5.04 17.82 9.33
C ASN A 121 6.39 17.76 10.06
N PRO A 122 6.76 18.80 10.85
CA PRO A 122 8.06 18.85 11.52
C PRO A 122 8.34 17.64 12.39
N GLU A 123 7.36 17.18 13.17
CA GLU A 123 7.52 16.10 14.14
C GLU A 123 7.90 14.77 13.46
N VAL A 124 7.26 14.42 12.36
CA VAL A 124 7.56 13.20 11.60
C VAL A 124 8.81 13.36 10.76
N THR A 125 8.96 14.51 10.09
CA THR A 125 10.10 14.80 9.23
C THR A 125 11.41 14.77 10.02
N ASP A 126 11.48 15.43 11.18
CA ASP A 126 12.65 15.43 12.05
C ASP A 126 12.99 14.01 12.56
N GLY A 127 11.95 13.21 12.88
CA GLY A 127 12.12 11.82 13.24
C GLY A 127 12.77 10.99 12.12
N PHE A 128 12.36 11.19 10.88
CA PHE A 128 12.96 10.53 9.71
C PHE A 128 14.35 11.06 9.39
N PHE A 129 14.63 12.36 9.55
CA PHE A 129 15.99 12.90 9.44
C PHE A 129 16.96 12.22 10.42
N ALA A 130 16.51 12.00 11.65
CA ALA A 130 17.33 11.30 12.67
C ALA A 130 17.65 9.85 12.28
N THR A 131 16.84 9.19 11.45
CA THR A 131 17.13 7.83 10.94
C THR A 131 18.14 7.82 9.80
N THR A 132 18.52 8.98 9.25
CA THR A 132 19.33 9.13 8.03
C THR A 132 18.74 8.51 6.76
N GLY A 133 17.51 8.00 6.83
CA GLY A 133 16.83 7.33 5.72
C GLY A 133 16.17 8.26 4.69
N ILE A 134 15.99 9.55 5.03
CA ILE A 134 15.35 10.54 4.15
C ILE A 134 16.36 11.14 3.16
N ALA A 135 15.90 11.45 1.96
CA ALA A 135 16.66 12.23 0.97
C ALA A 135 16.64 13.70 1.40
N ASP A 136 17.81 14.28 1.59
CA ASP A 136 18.01 15.69 1.87
C ASP A 136 18.81 16.36 0.74
N ASP A 137 18.83 17.69 0.72
CA ASP A 137 19.46 18.47 -0.34
C ASP A 137 20.92 18.05 -0.57
N LYS A 138 21.68 17.82 0.51
CA LYS A 138 23.09 17.42 0.41
C LYS A 138 23.25 16.06 -0.24
N LYS A 139 22.37 15.10 0.12
CA LYS A 139 22.40 13.76 -0.46
C LYS A 139 21.95 13.76 -1.92
N ILE A 140 20.96 14.60 -2.26
CA ILE A 140 20.48 14.71 -3.64
C ILE A 140 21.59 15.34 -4.51
N ILE A 141 22.23 16.44 -4.07
CA ILE A 141 23.36 17.05 -4.77
C ILE A 141 24.50 16.04 -4.94
N ALA A 142 24.93 15.37 -3.87
CA ALA A 142 25.98 14.37 -3.95
C ALA A 142 25.63 13.19 -4.89
N MET A 143 24.35 12.84 -5.02
CA MET A 143 23.90 11.86 -6.00
C MET A 143 23.96 12.41 -7.43
N GLN A 144 23.54 13.65 -7.66
CA GLN A 144 23.65 14.33 -8.95
C GLN A 144 25.12 14.42 -9.41
N GLU A 145 26.04 14.79 -8.51
CA GLU A 145 27.48 14.83 -8.78
C GLU A 145 28.04 13.46 -9.20
N ARG A 146 27.65 12.37 -8.53
CA ARG A 146 28.05 11.00 -8.93
C ARG A 146 27.59 10.63 -10.34
N HIS A 147 26.52 11.28 -10.83
CA HIS A 147 26.02 11.12 -12.20
C HIS A 147 26.59 12.13 -13.19
N GLY A 148 27.60 12.91 -12.78
CA GLY A 148 28.26 13.89 -13.64
C GLY A 148 27.49 15.22 -13.81
N GLU A 149 26.47 15.43 -13.00
CA GLU A 149 25.71 16.67 -12.99
C GLU A 149 26.35 17.66 -12.01
N MET A 150 27.18 18.55 -12.51
CA MET A 150 27.81 19.61 -11.71
C MET A 150 26.80 20.75 -11.50
N THR A 151 26.10 20.74 -10.38
CA THR A 151 25.10 21.75 -10.05
C THR A 151 25.03 22.00 -8.55
N ASP A 152 24.87 23.27 -8.18
CA ASP A 152 24.60 23.67 -6.79
C ASP A 152 23.09 23.67 -6.48
N THR A 153 22.25 23.29 -7.46
CA THR A 153 20.80 23.26 -7.30
C THR A 153 20.27 21.85 -7.19
N VAL A 154 19.32 21.65 -6.29
CA VAL A 154 18.66 20.37 -6.07
C VAL A 154 17.61 20.13 -7.14
N ASP A 155 17.68 19.00 -7.82
CA ASP A 155 16.61 18.49 -8.68
C ASP A 155 15.75 17.50 -7.89
N PHE A 156 14.67 17.98 -7.31
CA PHE A 156 13.76 17.16 -6.50
C PHE A 156 13.08 16.03 -7.28
N SER A 157 12.96 16.14 -8.61
CA SER A 157 12.39 15.06 -9.43
C SER A 157 13.26 13.79 -9.42
N LYS A 158 14.52 13.93 -9.04
CA LYS A 158 15.50 12.84 -8.93
C LYS A 158 15.66 12.30 -7.51
N ALA A 159 14.98 12.87 -6.52
CA ALA A 159 15.19 12.57 -5.11
C ALA A 159 14.86 11.12 -4.75
N CYS A 160 13.79 10.54 -5.28
CA CYS A 160 13.41 9.16 -5.03
C CYS A 160 13.63 8.30 -6.29
N ARG A 161 14.57 7.35 -6.22
CA ARG A 161 14.95 6.43 -7.32
C ARG A 161 14.80 4.98 -6.86
N PRO A 162 13.60 4.38 -6.94
CA PRO A 162 13.43 2.96 -6.63
C PRO A 162 14.39 2.12 -7.46
N PHE A 163 15.12 1.20 -6.83
CA PHE A 163 16.11 0.29 -7.44
C PHE A 163 17.29 0.94 -8.17
N GLY A 164 17.38 2.27 -8.19
CA GLY A 164 18.51 3.00 -8.79
C GLY A 164 19.59 3.36 -7.78
N ASP A 165 20.62 4.09 -8.26
CA ASP A 165 21.49 4.83 -7.34
C ASP A 165 20.64 5.93 -6.69
N ASN A 166 20.44 5.80 -5.40
CA ASN A 166 19.49 6.58 -4.62
C ASN A 166 20.14 7.26 -3.42
N CYS A 167 19.42 8.17 -2.81
CA CYS A 167 19.93 8.95 -1.68
C CYS A 167 19.00 8.94 -0.45
N GLY A 168 17.89 8.23 -0.52
CA GLY A 168 16.93 8.10 0.56
C GLY A 168 15.48 8.09 0.09
N LEU A 169 14.56 7.97 1.04
CA LEU A 169 13.14 8.09 0.78
C LEU A 169 12.71 9.58 0.74
N VAL A 170 11.63 9.84 0.05
CA VAL A 170 10.90 11.12 0.08
C VAL A 170 9.54 10.85 0.71
N LEU A 171 9.11 11.68 1.64
CA LEU A 171 7.77 11.57 2.23
C LEU A 171 6.71 12.04 1.23
N GLY A 172 5.57 11.41 1.26
CA GLY A 172 4.37 11.79 0.52
C GLY A 172 3.13 11.72 1.42
N GLU A 173 2.04 12.28 0.97
CA GLU A 173 0.75 12.27 1.66
C GLU A 173 -0.29 11.58 0.80
N SER A 174 -1.18 10.80 1.40
CA SER A 174 -2.23 10.09 0.68
C SER A 174 -3.41 9.74 1.58
N SER A 175 -4.55 9.51 0.93
CA SER A 175 -5.76 9.00 1.55
C SER A 175 -6.37 7.96 0.61
N GLN A 176 -6.32 6.69 1.01
CA GLN A 176 -6.76 5.56 0.20
C GLN A 176 -7.77 4.72 0.98
N PHE A 177 -8.92 4.52 0.37
CA PHE A 177 -9.98 3.67 0.91
C PHE A 177 -10.51 2.74 -0.17
N ALA A 178 -10.92 1.55 0.22
CA ALA A 178 -11.54 0.58 -0.67
C ALA A 178 -12.70 -0.13 0.03
N ILE A 179 -13.69 -0.50 -0.76
CA ILE A 179 -14.77 -1.38 -0.32
C ILE A 179 -14.39 -2.80 -0.71
N VAL A 180 -14.45 -3.70 0.26
CA VAL A 180 -14.20 -5.13 0.10
C VAL A 180 -15.46 -5.88 0.50
N THR A 181 -15.95 -6.74 -0.38
CA THR A 181 -17.16 -7.52 -0.11
C THR A 181 -16.96 -8.99 -0.45
N SER A 182 -17.90 -9.83 0.02
CA SER A 182 -18.05 -11.16 -0.58
C SER A 182 -18.56 -11.03 -2.02
N LEU A 183 -18.16 -11.96 -2.89
CA LEU A 183 -18.64 -11.98 -4.28
C LEU A 183 -20.18 -12.06 -4.34
N GLU A 184 -20.76 -12.85 -3.45
CA GLU A 184 -22.22 -13.01 -3.35
C GLU A 184 -22.91 -11.65 -3.10
N PHE A 185 -22.37 -10.86 -2.16
CA PHE A 185 -22.94 -9.56 -1.85
C PHE A 185 -22.70 -8.56 -3.00
N ALA A 186 -21.52 -8.55 -3.62
CA ALA A 186 -21.23 -7.70 -4.78
C ALA A 186 -22.25 -7.94 -5.92
N VAL A 187 -22.51 -9.20 -6.23
CA VAL A 187 -23.52 -9.58 -7.26
C VAL A 187 -24.93 -9.18 -6.84
N LYS A 188 -25.29 -9.36 -5.56
CA LYS A 188 -26.60 -8.99 -5.03
C LYS A 188 -26.92 -7.50 -5.20
N ILE A 189 -25.92 -6.65 -5.02
CA ILE A 189 -26.08 -5.19 -5.15
C ILE A 189 -25.80 -4.67 -6.57
N GLY A 190 -25.42 -5.55 -7.51
CA GLY A 190 -25.06 -5.17 -8.87
C GLY A 190 -23.78 -4.32 -8.98
N ALA A 191 -22.83 -4.49 -8.06
CA ALA A 191 -21.61 -3.71 -8.02
C ALA A 191 -20.64 -4.08 -9.16
N ASP A 192 -19.93 -3.10 -9.69
CA ASP A 192 -18.83 -3.32 -10.62
C ASP A 192 -17.62 -3.87 -9.88
N ILE A 193 -17.25 -5.11 -10.15
CA ILE A 193 -16.11 -5.77 -9.53
C ILE A 193 -14.83 -5.31 -10.21
N LEU A 194 -13.99 -4.58 -9.48
CA LEU A 194 -12.74 -4.02 -9.99
C LEU A 194 -11.58 -5.02 -9.96
N CYS A 195 -11.55 -5.89 -8.95
CA CYS A 195 -10.57 -6.97 -8.83
C CYS A 195 -11.01 -7.99 -7.77
N ALA A 196 -10.37 -9.17 -7.79
CA ALA A 196 -10.47 -10.13 -6.71
C ALA A 196 -9.22 -10.07 -5.80
N VAL A 197 -9.43 -10.24 -4.50
CA VAL A 197 -8.36 -10.31 -3.49
C VAL A 197 -8.33 -11.69 -2.87
N PRO A 198 -7.65 -12.67 -3.48
CA PRO A 198 -7.65 -14.03 -2.99
C PRO A 198 -6.99 -14.15 -1.62
N ASP A 199 -5.85 -13.48 -1.43
CA ASP A 199 -5.10 -13.54 -0.18
C ASP A 199 -4.26 -12.28 0.06
N VAL A 200 -4.07 -11.99 1.34
CA VAL A 200 -3.10 -11.02 1.84
C VAL A 200 -2.26 -11.73 2.89
N PHE A 201 -0.98 -11.89 2.61
CA PHE A 201 -0.04 -12.58 3.49
C PHE A 201 0.69 -11.58 4.38
N ILE A 202 0.73 -11.84 5.67
CA ILE A 202 1.39 -10.99 6.67
C ILE A 202 2.35 -11.83 7.48
N ASN A 203 3.62 -11.40 7.58
CA ASN A 203 4.61 -12.05 8.43
C ASN A 203 5.56 -11.03 9.06
N SER A 204 5.97 -11.30 10.29
CA SER A 204 7.04 -10.55 10.94
C SER A 204 8.41 -11.05 10.48
N ASP A 205 9.43 -10.20 10.62
CA ASP A 205 10.82 -10.56 10.27
C ASP A 205 11.51 -11.52 11.26
N GLY A 206 10.89 -11.81 12.41
CA GLY A 206 11.50 -12.61 13.46
C GLY A 206 12.62 -11.87 14.17
N ILE A 207 13.63 -12.60 14.65
CA ILE A 207 14.77 -12.05 15.40
C ILE A 207 15.72 -11.34 14.42
N LYS A 208 16.07 -10.09 14.73
CA LYS A 208 16.99 -9.28 13.94
C LYS A 208 17.83 -8.35 14.81
N LYS A 209 18.91 -7.82 14.22
CA LYS A 209 19.89 -6.99 14.96
C LYS A 209 19.32 -5.64 15.42
N SER A 210 18.39 -5.08 14.66
CA SER A 210 17.73 -3.79 14.97
C SER A 210 16.35 -3.74 14.31
N ILE A 211 15.54 -2.79 14.75
CA ILE A 211 14.19 -2.57 14.20
C ILE A 211 14.22 -2.35 12.68
N SER A 212 15.20 -1.64 12.16
CA SER A 212 15.34 -1.32 10.74
C SER A 212 16.05 -2.39 9.90
N SER A 213 16.68 -3.39 10.54
CA SER A 213 17.38 -4.45 9.80
C SER A 213 16.40 -5.29 8.98
N PRO A 214 16.81 -5.79 7.79
CA PRO A 214 16.00 -6.73 7.04
C PRO A 214 15.91 -8.08 7.77
N GLY A 215 14.81 -8.80 7.55
CA GLY A 215 14.55 -10.13 8.08
C GLY A 215 13.88 -11.03 7.06
N ILE A 216 13.41 -12.19 7.51
CA ILE A 216 12.86 -13.24 6.64
C ILE A 216 11.39 -13.03 6.24
N GLY A 217 10.66 -12.15 6.95
CA GLY A 217 9.22 -12.03 6.80
C GLY A 217 8.76 -11.74 5.37
N ASN A 218 9.49 -10.87 4.65
CA ASN A 218 9.12 -10.54 3.30
C ASN A 218 9.37 -11.68 2.28
N TYR A 219 10.37 -12.54 2.50
CA TYR A 219 10.53 -13.77 1.71
C TYR A 219 9.32 -14.69 1.89
N ILE A 220 8.84 -14.82 3.13
CA ILE A 220 7.70 -15.69 3.44
C ILE A 220 6.43 -15.15 2.78
N THR A 221 6.10 -13.87 2.93
CA THR A 221 4.89 -13.28 2.34
C THR A 221 4.88 -13.39 0.83
N MET A 222 6.01 -13.10 0.18
CA MET A 222 6.15 -13.15 -1.28
C MET A 222 6.08 -14.60 -1.79
N ALA A 223 6.78 -15.54 -1.15
CA ALA A 223 6.74 -16.94 -1.52
C ALA A 223 5.33 -17.54 -1.37
N GLN A 224 4.60 -17.15 -0.31
CA GLN A 224 3.21 -17.57 -0.13
C GLN A 224 2.31 -17.04 -1.24
N ALA A 225 2.44 -15.75 -1.60
CA ALA A 225 1.66 -15.13 -2.67
C ALA A 225 1.92 -15.80 -4.03
N PHE A 226 3.19 -16.00 -4.40
CA PHE A 226 3.55 -16.67 -5.65
C PHE A 226 3.12 -18.15 -5.67
N SER A 227 3.29 -18.86 -4.55
CA SER A 227 2.87 -20.26 -4.45
C SER A 227 1.36 -20.41 -4.58
N LYS A 228 0.59 -19.50 -3.96
CA LYS A 228 -0.88 -19.49 -4.08
C LYS A 228 -1.30 -19.23 -5.52
N TYR A 229 -0.71 -18.21 -6.15
CA TYR A 229 -0.97 -17.91 -7.56
C TYR A 229 -0.73 -19.13 -8.46
N LYS A 230 0.41 -19.81 -8.31
CA LYS A 230 0.74 -21.02 -9.10
C LYS A 230 -0.22 -22.20 -8.88
N LYS A 231 -0.88 -22.26 -7.70
CA LYS A 231 -1.91 -23.27 -7.43
C LYS A 231 -3.25 -22.91 -8.07
N ASP A 232 -3.57 -21.62 -8.08
CA ASP A 232 -4.85 -21.13 -8.61
C ASP A 232 -4.88 -21.05 -10.13
N HIS A 233 -3.71 -20.94 -10.77
CA HIS A 233 -3.57 -20.75 -12.21
C HIS A 233 -2.74 -21.87 -12.84
N SER A 234 -3.31 -22.54 -13.83
CA SER A 234 -2.63 -23.60 -14.62
C SER A 234 -1.77 -23.03 -15.74
N GLU A 235 -2.06 -21.84 -16.23
CA GLU A 235 -1.35 -21.17 -17.31
C GLU A 235 -0.43 -20.08 -16.76
N ASN A 236 0.74 -19.92 -17.42
CA ASN A 236 1.66 -18.84 -17.10
C ASN A 236 1.26 -17.59 -17.89
N LYS A 237 0.38 -16.79 -17.35
CA LYS A 237 0.10 -15.43 -17.85
C LYS A 237 1.05 -14.40 -17.24
N GLU A 238 1.03 -13.21 -17.77
CA GLU A 238 1.84 -12.12 -17.24
C GLU A 238 1.40 -11.73 -15.83
N THR A 239 2.38 -11.48 -14.98
CA THR A 239 2.19 -10.99 -13.62
C THR A 239 3.12 -9.84 -13.35
N CYS A 240 2.72 -8.93 -12.47
CA CYS A 240 3.51 -7.77 -12.13
C CYS A 240 3.58 -7.58 -10.61
N VAL A 241 4.76 -7.24 -10.11
CA VAL A 241 4.95 -6.78 -8.73
C VAL A 241 4.93 -5.26 -8.72
N ILE A 242 4.07 -4.69 -7.90
CA ILE A 242 4.19 -3.28 -7.50
C ILE A 242 4.97 -3.27 -6.19
N ALA A 243 6.25 -2.92 -6.30
CA ALA A 243 7.22 -3.06 -5.23
C ALA A 243 7.06 -2.00 -4.13
N HIS A 244 7.57 -2.30 -2.95
CA HIS A 244 7.69 -1.32 -1.87
C HIS A 244 8.58 -0.14 -2.27
N GLY A 245 9.73 -0.38 -2.90
CA GLY A 245 10.52 0.57 -3.67
C GLY A 245 10.78 1.94 -3.02
N THR A 246 11.33 1.99 -1.79
CA THR A 246 11.44 3.25 -1.01
C THR A 246 12.51 4.23 -1.48
N GLY A 247 13.32 3.91 -2.47
CA GLY A 247 14.45 4.76 -2.87
C GLY A 247 15.60 4.77 -1.84
N THR A 248 15.67 3.77 -0.95
CA THR A 248 16.78 3.60 0.00
C THR A 248 17.70 2.48 -0.42
N PHE A 249 18.99 2.61 -0.11
CA PHE A 249 20.02 1.61 -0.39
C PHE A 249 19.62 0.21 0.12
N GLN A 250 19.21 0.12 1.38
CA GLN A 250 18.84 -1.15 2.00
C GLN A 250 17.63 -1.81 1.33
N ASN A 251 16.63 -1.02 0.90
CA ASN A 251 15.46 -1.59 0.28
C ASN A 251 15.75 -2.13 -1.12
N ARG A 252 16.50 -1.40 -1.96
CA ARG A 252 16.73 -1.80 -3.35
C ARG A 252 17.41 -3.18 -3.45
N SER A 253 18.44 -3.42 -2.62
CA SER A 253 19.16 -4.70 -2.61
C SER A 253 18.35 -5.81 -1.97
N THR A 254 17.70 -5.56 -0.82
CA THR A 254 16.93 -6.60 -0.12
C THR A 254 15.65 -6.98 -0.86
N GLU A 255 14.93 -6.01 -1.43
CA GLU A 255 13.68 -6.30 -2.12
C GLU A 255 13.91 -7.02 -3.45
N SER A 256 14.92 -6.61 -4.24
CA SER A 256 15.25 -7.32 -5.47
C SER A 256 15.72 -8.76 -5.20
N ASP A 257 16.48 -9.00 -4.13
CA ASP A 257 16.87 -10.34 -3.71
C ASP A 257 15.67 -11.20 -3.30
N VAL A 258 14.72 -10.64 -2.54
CA VAL A 258 13.45 -11.32 -2.19
C VAL A 258 12.69 -11.75 -3.44
N LEU A 259 12.47 -10.80 -4.35
CA LEU A 259 11.71 -11.04 -5.57
C LEU A 259 12.38 -12.11 -6.45
N SER A 260 13.69 -11.97 -6.69
CA SER A 260 14.46 -12.90 -7.51
C SER A 260 14.45 -14.32 -6.94
N LYS A 261 14.76 -14.48 -5.64
CA LYS A 261 14.79 -15.80 -5.00
C LYS A 261 13.43 -16.47 -4.97
N CYS A 262 12.36 -15.73 -4.67
CA CYS A 262 11.01 -16.26 -4.70
C CYS A 262 10.59 -16.66 -6.14
N ALA A 263 10.89 -15.83 -7.14
CA ALA A 263 10.61 -16.12 -8.53
C ALA A 263 11.35 -17.37 -9.00
N THR A 264 12.65 -17.47 -8.72
CA THR A 264 13.49 -18.64 -9.05
C THR A 264 12.95 -19.91 -8.40
N SER A 265 12.65 -19.87 -7.11
CA SER A 265 12.17 -21.04 -6.34
C SER A 265 10.83 -21.59 -6.85
N LEU A 266 10.01 -20.75 -7.47
CA LEU A 266 8.67 -21.10 -7.95
C LEU A 266 8.58 -21.14 -9.48
N ASN A 267 9.73 -21.14 -10.17
CA ASN A 267 9.82 -21.17 -11.63
C ASN A 267 8.97 -20.08 -12.31
N MET A 268 9.03 -18.87 -11.75
CA MET A 268 8.48 -17.67 -12.38
C MET A 268 9.63 -16.95 -13.11
N SER A 269 9.45 -16.68 -14.38
CA SER A 269 10.46 -15.99 -15.21
C SER A 269 9.87 -14.69 -15.74
N ASN A 270 10.75 -13.72 -16.02
CA ASN A 270 10.37 -12.44 -16.61
C ASN A 270 9.30 -11.67 -15.80
N LEU A 271 9.35 -11.79 -14.46
CA LEU A 271 8.39 -11.15 -13.57
C LEU A 271 8.53 -9.63 -13.69
N LYS A 272 7.48 -8.96 -14.14
CA LYS A 272 7.48 -7.49 -14.24
C LYS A 272 7.55 -6.85 -12.86
N VAL A 273 8.36 -5.82 -12.70
CA VAL A 273 8.53 -5.07 -11.44
C VAL A 273 8.44 -3.59 -11.71
N THR A 274 7.52 -2.93 -11.03
CA THR A 274 7.39 -1.47 -11.00
C THR A 274 7.32 -0.94 -9.56
N GLY A 275 7.28 0.37 -9.39
CA GLY A 275 7.19 1.03 -8.08
C GLY A 275 6.73 2.47 -8.19
N LEU A 276 5.95 2.93 -7.22
CA LEU A 276 5.24 4.21 -7.28
C LEU A 276 5.93 5.35 -6.54
N LYS A 277 6.88 5.04 -5.64
CA LYS A 277 7.44 6.07 -4.76
C LYS A 277 8.32 7.09 -5.47
N GLY A 278 8.74 6.80 -6.71
CA GLY A 278 9.33 7.80 -7.59
C GLY A 278 8.37 8.89 -8.02
N TYR A 279 7.06 8.61 -8.04
CA TYR A 279 6.00 9.56 -8.43
C TYR A 279 5.36 10.26 -7.22
N LEU A 280 5.09 9.51 -6.15
CA LEU A 280 4.24 9.94 -5.05
C LEU A 280 5.01 10.21 -3.75
N GLY A 281 6.28 9.80 -3.68
CA GLY A 281 6.97 9.68 -2.39
C GLY A 281 6.43 8.49 -1.57
N HIS A 282 6.87 8.39 -0.33
CA HIS A 282 6.43 7.37 0.60
C HIS A 282 5.30 7.90 1.48
N THR A 283 4.09 7.48 1.21
CA THR A 283 2.85 7.94 1.86
C THR A 283 2.57 7.23 3.19
N MET A 284 3.50 6.41 3.68
CA MET A 284 3.44 5.68 4.94
C MET A 284 2.31 4.63 4.97
N GLY A 285 1.34 4.76 5.86
CA GLY A 285 0.25 3.81 6.00
C GLY A 285 -0.58 3.58 4.73
N PRO A 286 -0.94 4.63 3.97
CA PRO A 286 -1.67 4.50 2.69
C PRO A 286 -0.90 3.87 1.53
N ALA A 287 0.43 3.69 1.63
CA ALA A 287 1.26 3.25 0.50
C ALA A 287 0.78 1.97 -0.19
N GLY A 288 0.18 1.02 0.56
CA GLY A 288 -0.45 -0.16 -0.02
C GLY A 288 -1.72 0.16 -0.82
N GLY A 289 -2.45 1.18 -0.40
CA GLY A 289 -3.62 1.69 -1.12
C GLY A 289 -3.24 2.38 -2.43
N ASP A 290 -2.12 3.13 -2.44
CA ASP A 290 -1.58 3.71 -3.68
C ASP A 290 -1.22 2.61 -4.67
N GLN A 291 -0.59 1.51 -4.20
CA GLN A 291 -0.29 0.35 -5.03
C GLN A 291 -1.56 -0.32 -5.58
N LEU A 292 -2.60 -0.47 -4.75
CA LEU A 292 -3.88 -1.01 -5.18
C LEU A 292 -4.53 -0.13 -6.24
N SER A 293 -4.58 1.19 -6.01
CA SER A 293 -5.14 2.15 -6.98
C SER A 293 -4.39 2.10 -8.31
N CYS A 294 -3.06 1.94 -8.28
CA CYS A 294 -2.26 1.74 -9.49
C CYS A 294 -2.62 0.42 -10.20
N ALA A 295 -2.71 -0.70 -9.48
CA ALA A 295 -3.08 -1.99 -10.05
C ALA A 295 -4.45 -1.92 -10.75
N LEU A 296 -5.43 -1.29 -10.12
CA LEU A 296 -6.74 -1.05 -10.72
C LEU A 296 -6.66 -0.15 -11.96
N GLY A 297 -5.83 0.91 -11.90
CA GLY A 297 -5.56 1.78 -13.06
C GLY A 297 -4.95 1.00 -14.23
N ILE A 298 -4.04 0.07 -13.96
CA ILE A 298 -3.43 -0.77 -15.01
C ILE A 298 -4.47 -1.72 -15.60
N PHE A 299 -5.33 -2.34 -14.78
CA PHE A 299 -6.44 -3.17 -15.29
C PHE A 299 -7.44 -2.37 -16.15
N CYS A 300 -7.59 -1.06 -15.90
CA CYS A 300 -8.49 -0.22 -16.70
C CYS A 300 -7.85 0.31 -18.00
N HIS A 301 -6.55 0.62 -17.97
CA HIS A 301 -5.90 1.38 -19.04
C HIS A 301 -4.83 0.62 -19.80
N GLY A 302 -4.36 -0.53 -19.30
CA GLY A 302 -3.32 -1.32 -19.96
C GLY A 302 -1.94 -0.67 -19.99
N ILE A 303 -1.62 0.20 -19.04
CA ILE A 303 -0.31 0.87 -18.97
C ILE A 303 0.33 0.59 -17.62
N ILE A 304 1.46 -0.12 -17.61
CA ILE A 304 2.30 -0.28 -16.41
C ILE A 304 3.21 0.94 -16.30
N PRO A 305 3.12 1.75 -15.23
CA PRO A 305 4.01 2.89 -15.03
C PRO A 305 5.45 2.41 -14.81
N GLY A 306 6.40 3.05 -15.49
CA GLY A 306 7.81 2.72 -15.37
C GLY A 306 8.47 3.37 -14.17
N LEU A 307 9.70 2.95 -13.88
CA LEU A 307 10.57 3.56 -12.86
C LEU A 307 11.25 4.82 -13.41
N THR A 308 10.46 5.79 -13.89
CA THR A 308 10.94 6.92 -14.70
C THR A 308 11.89 7.87 -13.96
N SER A 309 11.85 7.90 -12.63
CA SER A 309 12.83 8.62 -11.80
C SER A 309 14.19 7.90 -11.69
N THR A 310 14.27 6.63 -12.13
CA THR A 310 15.44 5.77 -12.05
C THR A 310 16.07 5.63 -13.44
N PRO A 311 17.16 6.35 -13.76
CA PRO A 311 17.75 6.29 -15.10
C PRO A 311 18.46 4.97 -15.39
N LYS A 312 18.94 4.28 -14.35
CA LYS A 312 19.63 2.98 -14.42
C LYS A 312 19.47 2.25 -13.10
N LEU A 313 19.31 0.93 -13.16
CA LEU A 313 19.37 0.07 -11.97
C LEU A 313 20.75 0.16 -11.32
N ALA A 314 20.79 0.13 -10.00
CA ALA A 314 22.06 0.09 -9.26
C ALA A 314 22.72 -1.29 -9.39
N ASP A 315 24.06 -1.33 -9.29
CA ASP A 315 24.85 -2.53 -9.54
C ASP A 315 24.61 -3.66 -8.50
N ASP A 316 24.02 -3.34 -7.35
CA ASP A 316 23.65 -4.28 -6.28
C ASP A 316 22.20 -4.77 -6.36
N VAL A 317 21.46 -4.41 -7.40
CA VAL A 317 20.09 -4.88 -7.67
C VAL A 317 20.15 -6.24 -8.37
N VAL A 318 19.48 -7.23 -7.79
CA VAL A 318 19.37 -8.55 -8.40
C VAL A 318 18.31 -8.51 -9.50
N THR A 319 18.67 -8.96 -10.69
CA THR A 319 17.78 -8.94 -11.88
C THR A 319 17.37 -10.31 -12.38
N GLU A 320 17.88 -11.40 -11.79
CA GLU A 320 17.56 -12.75 -12.21
C GLU A 320 16.05 -13.04 -12.09
N ASN A 321 15.45 -13.50 -13.20
CA ASN A 321 14.01 -13.73 -13.36
C ASN A 321 13.10 -12.49 -13.22
N LEU A 322 13.67 -11.29 -13.11
CA LEU A 322 12.96 -10.04 -12.96
C LEU A 322 13.10 -9.16 -14.21
N ASN A 323 12.02 -8.46 -14.54
CA ASN A 323 11.95 -7.47 -15.60
C ASN A 323 11.49 -6.14 -15.01
N PHE A 324 12.44 -5.25 -14.71
CA PHE A 324 12.14 -3.93 -14.19
C PHE A 324 11.60 -3.02 -15.31
N CYS A 325 10.38 -2.54 -15.16
CA CYS A 325 9.75 -1.61 -16.09
C CYS A 325 10.42 -0.22 -15.96
N MET A 326 11.47 0.03 -16.74
CA MET A 326 12.22 1.30 -16.67
C MET A 326 11.47 2.45 -17.33
N GLN A 327 10.56 2.15 -18.25
CA GLN A 327 9.68 3.10 -18.95
C GLN A 327 8.24 2.60 -18.82
N ASN A 328 7.28 3.47 -19.14
CA ASN A 328 5.90 3.02 -19.23
C ASN A 328 5.75 1.93 -20.30
N GLU A 329 5.07 0.87 -19.97
CA GLU A 329 4.86 -0.27 -20.86
C GLU A 329 3.36 -0.46 -21.12
N ASP A 330 3.00 -0.51 -22.42
CA ASP A 330 1.65 -0.93 -22.82
C ASP A 330 1.53 -2.45 -22.66
N ILE A 331 0.42 -2.89 -22.07
CA ILE A 331 0.12 -4.30 -21.87
C ILE A 331 -1.31 -4.60 -22.29
N ASN A 332 -1.50 -5.76 -22.92
CA ASN A 332 -2.85 -6.25 -23.13
C ASN A 332 -3.43 -6.75 -21.79
N ILE A 333 -4.50 -6.13 -21.34
CA ILE A 333 -5.14 -6.42 -20.06
C ILE A 333 -5.58 -7.89 -19.94
N GLN A 334 -5.93 -8.54 -21.06
CA GLN A 334 -6.34 -9.95 -21.07
C GLN A 334 -5.18 -10.92 -20.80
N ASP A 335 -3.95 -10.49 -21.04
CA ASP A 335 -2.75 -11.27 -20.79
C ASP A 335 -2.20 -11.07 -19.38
N LEU A 336 -2.64 -10.01 -18.67
CA LEU A 336 -2.23 -9.70 -17.31
C LEU A 336 -3.20 -10.32 -16.30
N ASP A 337 -2.72 -11.26 -15.51
CA ASP A 337 -3.54 -12.08 -14.64
C ASP A 337 -3.54 -11.61 -13.20
N ALA A 338 -2.38 -11.18 -12.70
CA ALA A 338 -2.25 -10.82 -11.30
C ALA A 338 -1.22 -9.73 -11.03
N PHE A 339 -1.49 -8.96 -9.97
CA PHE A 339 -0.51 -8.13 -9.28
C PHE A 339 -0.15 -8.71 -7.92
N PHE A 340 1.12 -8.57 -7.55
CA PHE A 340 1.60 -8.78 -6.18
C PHE A 340 2.03 -7.43 -5.61
N LEU A 341 1.28 -6.94 -4.65
CA LEU A 341 1.54 -5.65 -4.00
C LEU A 341 2.36 -5.88 -2.76
N ASN A 342 3.59 -5.38 -2.74
CA ASN A 342 4.55 -5.65 -1.66
C ASN A 342 4.71 -4.44 -0.74
N ALA A 343 4.61 -4.65 0.56
CA ALA A 343 4.85 -3.62 1.57
C ALA A 343 5.74 -4.12 2.71
N LYS A 344 6.63 -3.23 3.15
CA LYS A 344 7.56 -3.47 4.26
C LYS A 344 7.46 -2.31 5.24
N GLY A 345 7.06 -2.58 6.46
CA GLY A 345 6.92 -1.59 7.53
C GLY A 345 8.03 -1.70 8.58
N PHE A 346 8.37 -0.59 9.21
CA PHE A 346 9.25 -0.56 10.36
C PHE A 346 8.76 -1.54 11.44
N GLY A 347 9.69 -2.12 12.18
CA GLY A 347 9.40 -3.19 13.15
C GLY A 347 9.47 -4.59 12.55
N GLY A 348 9.56 -4.71 11.22
CA GLY A 348 9.54 -6.00 10.51
C GLY A 348 8.14 -6.44 10.14
N ASN A 349 7.28 -5.50 9.88
CA ASN A 349 5.92 -5.74 9.41
C ASN A 349 5.95 -5.92 7.89
N ASN A 350 5.74 -7.13 7.39
CA ASN A 350 5.73 -7.41 5.97
C ASN A 350 4.35 -7.85 5.53
N ALA A 351 3.92 -7.39 4.36
CA ALA A 351 2.68 -7.79 3.74
C ALA A 351 2.84 -7.92 2.23
N THR A 352 2.21 -8.95 1.66
CA THR A 352 2.06 -9.12 0.21
C THR A 352 0.60 -9.42 -0.09
N ALA A 353 -0.06 -8.55 -0.83
CA ALA A 353 -1.43 -8.75 -1.30
C ALA A 353 -1.42 -9.26 -2.74
N SER A 354 -2.17 -10.34 -3.00
CA SER A 354 -2.45 -10.82 -4.34
C SER A 354 -3.73 -10.16 -4.85
N ILE A 355 -3.66 -9.55 -6.03
CA ILE A 355 -4.76 -8.86 -6.69
C ILE A 355 -4.94 -9.49 -8.07
N TYR A 356 -6.09 -10.08 -8.31
CA TYR A 356 -6.35 -10.82 -9.55
C TYR A 356 -7.31 -10.08 -10.47
N ASN A 357 -7.06 -10.20 -11.76
CA ASN A 357 -7.90 -9.61 -12.79
C ASN A 357 -9.33 -10.19 -12.68
N PRO A 358 -10.38 -9.37 -12.60
CA PRO A 358 -11.76 -9.86 -12.44
C PRO A 358 -12.22 -10.74 -13.61
N VAL A 359 -11.70 -10.54 -14.81
CA VAL A 359 -12.05 -11.34 -16.00
C VAL A 359 -11.52 -12.77 -15.90
N SER A 360 -10.41 -12.99 -15.20
CA SER A 360 -9.80 -14.31 -15.01
C SER A 360 -10.48 -15.16 -13.92
N TYR A 361 -11.41 -14.58 -13.14
CA TYR A 361 -11.91 -15.17 -11.89
C TYR A 361 -13.42 -15.38 -11.81
N THR A 362 -14.07 -15.79 -12.88
CA THR A 362 -15.51 -16.10 -12.89
C THR A 362 -15.92 -17.33 -12.06
N HIS A 363 -14.98 -18.05 -11.43
CA HIS A 363 -15.28 -19.36 -10.83
C HIS A 363 -14.97 -19.52 -9.33
N LEU A 364 -14.49 -18.46 -8.64
CA LEU A 364 -14.13 -18.58 -7.21
C LEU A 364 -14.90 -17.57 -6.34
N THR A 365 -15.43 -18.04 -5.22
CA THR A 365 -16.03 -17.20 -4.16
C THR A 365 -14.93 -16.51 -3.36
N LEU A 366 -14.39 -15.42 -3.89
CA LEU A 366 -13.31 -14.65 -3.28
C LEU A 366 -13.80 -13.29 -2.80
N PRO A 367 -13.17 -12.70 -1.77
CA PRO A 367 -13.35 -11.30 -1.45
C PRO A 367 -13.02 -10.43 -2.67
N THR A 368 -13.87 -9.47 -2.98
CA THR A 368 -13.72 -8.60 -4.13
C THR A 368 -13.66 -7.15 -3.72
N ILE A 369 -12.94 -6.35 -4.48
CA ILE A 369 -12.98 -4.89 -4.41
C ILE A 369 -13.91 -4.42 -5.52
N CYS A 370 -14.90 -3.63 -5.15
CA CYS A 370 -15.89 -3.14 -6.09
C CYS A 370 -16.11 -1.63 -5.93
N SER A 371 -16.63 -1.00 -6.98
CA SER A 371 -17.28 0.29 -6.91
C SER A 371 -18.78 0.09 -6.59
N VAL A 372 -19.30 0.90 -5.73
CA VAL A 372 -20.71 0.93 -5.36
C VAL A 372 -21.30 2.25 -5.77
#